data_e3e54b8605c5c9584b926f50f0658bc0
#
_entry.id   e3e54b8605c5c9584b926f50f0658bc0
#
_cell.length_a   1.000
_cell.length_b   1.000
_cell.length_c   1.000
_cell.angle_alpha   90.00
_cell.angle_beta   90.00
_cell.angle_gamma   90.00
#
_symmetry.space_group_name_H-M   'P 1'
#
loop_
_entity.id
_entity.type
_entity.pdbx_description
1 polymer ?
#
loop_
_entity_poly.entity_id
_entity_poly.type
_entity_poly.pdbx_seq_one_letter_code
_entity_poly.pdbx_strand_id
1 'polypeptide(L)'
;MVGTAYPMKVSPALLDSAVNAPEKAIAMVNTFSHSTLCPPPSALGPGTWLYGGSRALMRRVLASNPQVNVFYTGFKACDSYAGGEQAMPAVHCPTLFLIGKHDQMTPPKSAKALAQHARLAKIVEVNAGHALMTEAPDEVLFALRDFLSA
;
A
#
# COMPACT_ATOMS: atom_id res chain seq x y z
N MET A 1 2.51 -10.36 -2.88
CA MET A 1 2.04 -9.38 -1.89
C MET A 1 2.77 -8.07 -2.11
N VAL A 2 2.06 -6.97 -2.32
CA VAL A 2 2.65 -5.65 -2.63
C VAL A 2 2.18 -4.65 -1.58
N GLY A 3 3.11 -3.96 -0.91
CA GLY A 3 2.80 -2.97 0.13
C GLY A 3 1.91 -3.53 1.24
N THR A 4 2.21 -4.73 1.73
CA THR A 4 1.42 -5.39 2.79
C THR A 4 2.18 -5.42 4.10
N ALA A 5 1.46 -5.54 5.20
CA ALA A 5 2.00 -5.75 6.54
C ALA A 5 1.03 -6.51 7.42
N TYR A 6 1.50 -6.98 8.56
CA TYR A 6 0.66 -7.48 9.64
C TYR A 6 1.28 -7.13 11.00
N PRO A 7 0.49 -6.64 11.96
CA PRO A 7 -0.91 -6.23 11.83
C PRO A 7 -1.07 -4.96 10.96
N MET A 8 -2.25 -4.79 10.34
CA MET A 8 -2.61 -3.61 9.55
C MET A 8 -3.41 -2.61 10.38
N LYS A 9 -2.83 -2.10 11.45
CA LYS A 9 -3.51 -1.14 12.32
C LYS A 9 -3.68 0.21 11.66
N VAL A 10 -4.90 0.72 11.73
CA VAL A 10 -5.26 2.04 11.21
C VAL A 10 -5.43 3.02 12.37
N SER A 11 -4.88 4.22 12.24
CA SER A 11 -4.98 5.21 13.30
C SER A 11 -6.43 5.63 13.56
N PRO A 12 -6.84 5.82 14.83
CA PRO A 12 -8.19 6.30 15.14
C PRO A 12 -8.53 7.62 14.45
N ALA A 13 -7.55 8.51 14.29
CA ALA A 13 -7.72 9.79 13.59
C ALA A 13 -8.06 9.61 12.10
N LEU A 14 -7.49 8.59 11.44
CA LEU A 14 -7.82 8.29 10.05
C LEU A 14 -9.20 7.66 9.93
N LEU A 15 -9.56 6.74 10.82
CA LEU A 15 -10.89 6.13 10.84
C LEU A 15 -11.99 7.17 11.09
N ASP A 16 -11.79 8.06 12.05
CA ASP A 16 -12.71 9.17 12.31
C ASP A 16 -12.83 10.11 11.11
N SER A 17 -11.69 10.53 10.55
CA SER A 17 -11.69 11.42 9.39
C SER A 17 -12.34 10.78 8.16
N ALA A 18 -12.20 9.46 7.97
CA ALA A 18 -12.83 8.76 6.85
C ALA A 18 -14.37 8.86 6.88
N VAL A 19 -14.97 8.97 8.08
CA VAL A 19 -16.41 9.16 8.25
C VAL A 19 -16.80 10.63 8.23
N ASN A 20 -16.13 11.45 9.05
CA ASN A 20 -16.59 12.79 9.38
C ASN A 20 -15.97 13.89 8.51
N ALA A 21 -14.81 13.62 7.89
CA ALA A 21 -14.07 14.58 7.05
C ALA A 21 -13.31 13.84 5.91
N PRO A 22 -13.99 13.24 4.92
CA PRO A 22 -13.38 12.37 3.92
C PRO A 22 -12.22 13.01 3.14
N GLU A 23 -12.31 14.31 2.82
CA GLU A 23 -11.22 15.04 2.16
C GLU A 23 -9.94 15.12 3.03
N LYS A 24 -10.10 15.24 4.35
CA LYS A 24 -8.98 15.19 5.29
C LYS A 24 -8.37 13.79 5.34
N ALA A 25 -9.22 12.74 5.36
CA ALA A 25 -8.74 11.36 5.31
C ALA A 25 -7.96 11.07 4.03
N ILE A 26 -8.46 11.51 2.87
CA ILE A 26 -7.78 11.41 1.57
C ILE A 26 -6.43 12.13 1.63
N ALA A 27 -6.36 13.33 2.18
CA ALA A 27 -5.11 14.08 2.32
C ALA A 27 -4.11 13.35 3.22
N MET A 28 -4.55 12.78 4.35
CA MET A 28 -3.71 11.99 5.25
C MET A 28 -3.14 10.76 4.54
N VAL A 29 -3.99 9.95 3.90
CA VAL A 29 -3.54 8.76 3.16
C VAL A 29 -2.56 9.15 2.07
N ASN A 30 -2.85 10.18 1.32
CA ASN A 30 -2.00 10.64 0.23
C ASN A 30 -0.61 11.08 0.72
N THR A 31 -0.55 11.76 1.86
CA THR A 31 0.71 12.18 2.47
C THR A 31 1.56 10.97 2.91
N PHE A 32 0.95 9.99 3.57
CA PHE A 32 1.67 8.83 4.11
C PHE A 32 1.94 7.73 3.08
N SER A 33 1.25 7.76 1.95
CA SER A 33 1.44 6.76 0.88
C SER A 33 2.65 7.03 -0.02
N HIS A 34 3.17 8.25 -0.04
CA HIS A 34 4.28 8.61 -0.92
C HIS A 34 5.58 8.85 -0.14
N SER A 35 6.68 8.36 -0.67
CA SER A 35 8.03 8.58 -0.10
C SER A 35 8.46 10.04 -0.19
N THR A 36 7.93 10.76 -1.19
CA THR A 36 8.12 12.19 -1.38
C THR A 36 6.87 12.83 -1.98
N LEU A 37 6.56 14.05 -1.56
CA LEU A 37 5.43 14.82 -2.11
C LEU A 37 5.73 15.41 -3.49
N CYS A 38 6.98 15.50 -3.86
CA CYS A 38 7.45 16.05 -5.12
C CYS A 38 8.51 15.14 -5.76
N PRO A 39 8.09 14.02 -6.40
CA PRO A 39 9.02 13.15 -7.10
C PRO A 39 9.69 13.90 -8.25
N PRO A 40 10.93 13.53 -8.61
CA PRO A 40 11.62 14.13 -9.75
C PRO A 40 10.78 13.99 -11.03
N PRO A 41 10.66 15.04 -11.85
CA PRO A 41 9.91 14.98 -13.11
C PRO A 41 10.39 13.90 -14.05
N SER A 42 11.68 13.56 -13.99
CA SER A 42 12.31 12.50 -14.79
C SER A 42 11.80 11.10 -14.47
N ALA A 43 11.19 10.87 -13.29
CA ALA A 43 10.70 9.55 -12.91
C ALA A 43 9.47 9.10 -13.74
N LEU A 44 8.65 10.04 -14.22
CA LEU A 44 7.35 9.74 -14.84
C LEU A 44 7.03 10.59 -16.08
N GLY A 45 7.97 11.38 -16.54
CA GLY A 45 7.79 12.31 -17.65
C GLY A 45 7.18 13.67 -17.24
N PRO A 46 7.28 14.66 -18.13
CA PRO A 46 6.83 16.02 -17.88
C PRO A 46 5.33 16.11 -17.60
N GLY A 47 4.97 16.89 -16.59
CA GLY A 47 3.56 17.16 -16.25
C GLY A 47 2.86 16.08 -15.43
N THR A 48 3.53 14.98 -15.10
CA THR A 48 2.95 13.96 -14.22
C THR A 48 3.04 14.38 -12.76
N TRP A 49 1.88 14.47 -12.11
CA TRP A 49 1.80 14.74 -10.67
C TRP A 49 1.14 13.58 -9.94
N LEU A 50 1.96 12.69 -9.38
CA LEU A 50 1.51 11.46 -8.71
C LEU A 50 0.56 11.75 -7.56
N TYR A 51 0.92 12.71 -6.74
CA TYR A 51 0.11 13.09 -5.58
C TYR A 51 -1.30 13.56 -5.98
N GLY A 52 -1.40 14.37 -7.03
CA GLY A 52 -2.69 14.83 -7.57
C GLY A 52 -3.50 13.69 -8.18
N GLY A 53 -2.86 12.81 -8.93
CA GLY A 53 -3.48 11.63 -9.53
C GLY A 53 -4.03 10.67 -8.47
N SER A 54 -3.25 10.38 -7.44
CA SER A 54 -3.66 9.55 -6.30
C SER A 54 -4.86 10.16 -5.57
N ARG A 55 -4.83 11.46 -5.31
CA ARG A 55 -5.96 12.18 -4.69
C ARG A 55 -7.23 12.08 -5.52
N ALA A 56 -7.12 12.28 -6.84
CA ALA A 56 -8.25 12.17 -7.75
C ALA A 56 -8.83 10.75 -7.78
N LEU A 57 -7.96 9.72 -7.76
CA LEU A 57 -8.37 8.32 -7.69
C LEU A 57 -9.14 8.02 -6.40
N MET A 58 -8.63 8.43 -5.25
CA MET A 58 -9.30 8.21 -3.96
C MET A 58 -10.68 8.87 -3.90
N ARG A 59 -10.84 10.08 -4.45
CA ARG A 59 -12.15 10.74 -4.59
C ARG A 59 -13.11 9.95 -5.47
N ARG A 60 -12.63 9.40 -6.59
CA ARG A 60 -13.45 8.54 -7.47
C ARG A 60 -13.86 7.26 -6.75
N VAL A 61 -12.96 6.64 -5.99
CA VAL A 61 -13.27 5.46 -5.17
C VAL A 61 -14.34 5.79 -4.13
N LEU A 62 -14.19 6.89 -3.42
CA LEU A 62 -15.19 7.33 -2.44
C LEU A 62 -16.57 7.58 -3.09
N ALA A 63 -16.59 8.18 -4.28
CA ALA A 63 -17.82 8.47 -5.01
C ALA A 63 -18.43 7.25 -5.74
N SER A 64 -17.72 6.13 -5.82
CA SER A 64 -18.14 4.94 -6.58
C SER A 64 -19.36 4.23 -6.00
N ASN A 65 -19.63 4.41 -4.71
CA ASN A 65 -20.79 3.84 -4.05
C ASN A 65 -21.44 4.88 -3.10
N PRO A 66 -22.57 5.48 -3.49
CA PRO A 66 -23.22 6.51 -2.67
C PRO A 66 -23.87 5.96 -1.39
N GLN A 67 -24.09 4.64 -1.30
CA GLN A 67 -24.75 4.00 -0.15
C GLN A 67 -23.75 3.51 0.90
N VAL A 68 -22.50 3.28 0.52
CA VAL A 68 -21.47 2.73 1.42
C VAL A 68 -20.21 3.58 1.31
N ASN A 69 -19.70 4.05 2.44
CA ASN A 69 -18.38 4.68 2.50
C ASN A 69 -17.29 3.60 2.32
N VAL A 70 -16.94 3.32 1.05
CA VAL A 70 -15.98 2.27 0.69
C VAL A 70 -14.59 2.56 1.26
N PHE A 71 -14.25 3.84 1.45
CA PHE A 71 -12.98 4.28 2.01
C PHE A 71 -12.86 3.88 3.50
N TYR A 72 -13.88 4.21 4.29
CA TYR A 72 -13.96 3.79 5.70
C TYR A 72 -14.04 2.28 5.83
N THR A 73 -14.86 1.63 5.01
CA THR A 73 -15.05 0.16 5.06
C THR A 73 -13.74 -0.57 4.81
N GLY A 74 -12.95 -0.12 3.84
CA GLY A 74 -11.62 -0.69 3.55
C GLY A 74 -10.66 -0.54 4.74
N PHE A 75 -10.56 0.66 5.33
CA PHE A 75 -9.70 0.88 6.51
C PHE A 75 -10.18 0.10 7.73
N LYS A 76 -11.48 0.00 7.93
CA LYS A 76 -12.04 -0.79 9.05
C LYS A 76 -11.74 -2.27 8.88
N ALA A 77 -11.81 -2.80 7.66
CA ALA A 77 -11.42 -4.17 7.36
C ALA A 77 -9.94 -4.42 7.67
N CYS A 78 -9.05 -3.50 7.26
CA CYS A 78 -7.62 -3.58 7.60
C CYS A 78 -7.39 -3.57 9.11
N ASP A 79 -8.00 -2.60 9.83
CA ASP A 79 -7.82 -2.42 11.28
C ASP A 79 -8.31 -3.63 12.08
N SER A 80 -9.40 -4.25 11.65
CA SER A 80 -9.99 -5.41 12.32
C SER A 80 -9.42 -6.75 11.87
N TYR A 81 -8.59 -6.78 10.82
CA TYR A 81 -8.01 -8.03 10.32
C TYR A 81 -7.10 -8.69 11.36
N ALA A 82 -7.39 -9.96 11.64
CA ALA A 82 -6.61 -10.80 12.55
C ALA A 82 -6.29 -12.15 11.87
N GLY A 83 -5.19 -12.76 12.26
CA GLY A 83 -4.85 -14.11 11.77
C GLY A 83 -3.87 -14.15 10.59
N GLY A 84 -3.21 -13.03 10.24
CA GLY A 84 -2.23 -13.02 9.15
C GLY A 84 -1.05 -13.98 9.39
N GLU A 85 -0.49 -14.01 10.60
CA GLU A 85 0.60 -14.92 10.96
C GLU A 85 0.16 -16.39 10.92
N GLN A 86 -1.05 -16.67 11.36
CA GLN A 86 -1.62 -18.03 11.34
C GLN A 86 -1.95 -18.50 9.91
N ALA A 87 -2.31 -17.58 9.01
CA ALA A 87 -2.65 -17.90 7.64
C ALA A 87 -1.41 -18.15 6.76
N MET A 88 -0.30 -17.46 7.02
CA MET A 88 0.90 -17.55 6.17
C MET A 88 1.49 -18.96 6.03
N PRO A 89 1.59 -19.81 7.08
CA PRO A 89 2.07 -21.18 6.95
C PRO A 89 1.21 -22.08 6.04
N ALA A 90 -0.05 -21.72 5.82
CA ALA A 90 -0.95 -22.43 4.92
C ALA A 90 -0.77 -22.03 3.44
N VAL A 91 0.02 -21.01 3.16
CA VAL A 91 0.39 -20.64 1.79
C VAL A 91 1.50 -21.55 1.29
N HIS A 92 1.20 -22.42 0.32
CA HIS A 92 2.13 -23.42 -0.21
C HIS A 92 2.83 -23.00 -1.50
N CYS A 93 2.35 -21.96 -2.17
CA CYS A 93 2.99 -21.41 -3.37
C CYS A 93 4.15 -20.46 -3.03
N PRO A 94 5.11 -20.31 -3.95
CA PRO A 94 6.10 -19.23 -3.85
C PRO A 94 5.41 -17.89 -3.67
N THR A 95 5.93 -17.07 -2.74
CA THR A 95 5.32 -15.81 -2.37
C THR A 95 6.34 -14.68 -2.46
N LEU A 96 6.08 -13.71 -3.33
CA LEU A 96 6.86 -12.48 -3.42
C LEU A 96 6.28 -11.41 -2.49
N PHE A 97 7.13 -10.82 -1.66
CA PHE A 97 6.85 -9.61 -0.89
C PHE A 97 7.58 -8.44 -1.54
N LEU A 98 6.83 -7.52 -2.18
CA LEU A 98 7.33 -6.24 -2.66
C LEU A 98 7.10 -5.18 -1.60
N ILE A 99 8.17 -4.56 -1.13
CA ILE A 99 8.16 -3.67 0.03
C ILE A 99 8.75 -2.32 -0.37
N GLY A 100 8.04 -1.24 -0.10
CA GLY A 100 8.58 0.11 -0.24
C GLY A 100 9.51 0.44 0.93
N LYS A 101 10.77 0.82 0.66
CA LYS A 101 11.75 1.14 1.71
C LYS A 101 11.31 2.28 2.63
N HIS A 102 10.50 3.19 2.11
CA HIS A 102 9.99 4.38 2.80
C HIS A 102 8.50 4.30 3.11
N ASP A 103 7.91 3.11 3.05
CA ASP A 103 6.49 2.90 3.30
C ASP A 103 6.15 3.20 4.77
N GLN A 104 5.33 4.24 4.98
CA GLN A 104 4.87 4.65 6.30
C GLN A 104 3.51 4.05 6.67
N MET A 105 2.76 3.53 5.68
CA MET A 105 1.45 2.91 5.90
C MET A 105 1.60 1.43 6.31
N THR A 106 2.47 0.70 5.61
CA THR A 106 2.83 -0.69 5.89
C THR A 106 4.35 -0.81 6.01
N PRO A 107 4.92 -0.46 7.18
CA PRO A 107 6.37 -0.34 7.34
C PRO A 107 7.12 -1.63 7.00
N PRO A 108 8.32 -1.54 6.39
CA PRO A 108 9.13 -2.69 5.99
C PRO A 108 9.33 -3.74 7.10
N LYS A 109 9.46 -3.30 8.34
CA LYS A 109 9.62 -4.18 9.50
C LYS A 109 8.41 -5.13 9.66
N SER A 110 7.19 -4.62 9.53
CA SER A 110 5.96 -5.41 9.68
C SER A 110 5.75 -6.38 8.51
N ALA A 111 6.10 -5.96 7.29
CA ALA A 111 6.08 -6.83 6.12
C ALA A 111 7.09 -7.98 6.23
N LYS A 112 8.32 -7.69 6.67
CA LYS A 112 9.37 -8.68 6.90
C LYS A 112 9.01 -9.67 8.02
N ALA A 113 8.38 -9.19 9.09
CA ALA A 113 7.90 -10.06 10.15
C ALA A 113 6.84 -11.04 9.64
N LEU A 114 5.88 -10.59 8.85
CA LEU A 114 4.89 -11.46 8.21
C LEU A 114 5.55 -12.48 7.26
N ALA A 115 6.54 -12.06 6.47
CA ALA A 115 7.24 -12.93 5.53
C ALA A 115 7.99 -14.08 6.20
N GLN A 116 8.40 -13.94 7.47
CA GLN A 116 9.05 -15.01 8.25
C GLN A 116 8.12 -16.22 8.48
N HIS A 117 6.81 -16.04 8.41
CA HIS A 117 5.83 -17.10 8.55
C HIS A 117 5.51 -17.79 7.22
N ALA A 118 5.98 -17.25 6.09
CA ALA A 118 5.76 -17.86 4.77
C ALA A 118 6.81 -18.94 4.49
N ARG A 119 6.36 -20.07 3.92
CA ARG A 119 7.25 -21.22 3.61
C ARG A 119 8.26 -20.91 2.51
N LEU A 120 7.85 -20.20 1.48
CA LEU A 120 8.62 -19.91 0.27
C LEU A 120 8.55 -18.40 -0.02
N ALA A 121 9.13 -17.58 0.86
CA ALA A 121 9.14 -16.13 0.72
C ALA A 121 10.36 -15.63 -0.06
N LYS A 122 10.11 -14.76 -1.04
CA LYS A 122 11.11 -13.88 -1.65
C LYS A 122 10.76 -12.44 -1.29
N ILE A 123 11.72 -11.70 -0.75
CA ILE A 123 11.55 -10.27 -0.39
C ILE A 123 12.32 -9.42 -1.39
N VAL A 124 11.64 -8.42 -1.96
CA VAL A 124 12.25 -7.39 -2.80
C VAL A 124 11.85 -6.03 -2.24
N GLU A 125 12.84 -5.21 -1.93
CA GLU A 125 12.64 -3.84 -1.47
C GLU A 125 12.91 -2.87 -2.61
N VAL A 126 11.93 -2.00 -2.90
CA VAL A 126 12.03 -0.94 -3.92
C VAL A 126 12.13 0.44 -3.27
N ASN A 127 12.71 1.39 -3.98
CA ASN A 127 12.90 2.76 -3.46
C ASN A 127 11.61 3.59 -3.62
N ALA A 128 10.59 3.25 -2.83
CA ALA A 128 9.25 3.85 -2.87
C ALA A 128 8.63 3.92 -1.48
N GLY A 129 7.53 4.67 -1.35
CA GLY A 129 6.59 4.60 -0.24
C GLY A 129 5.56 3.47 -0.43
N HIS A 130 4.34 3.68 0.06
CA HIS A 130 3.23 2.72 -0.09
C HIS A 130 2.69 2.63 -1.53
N ALA A 131 2.82 3.71 -2.29
CA ALA A 131 2.38 3.78 -3.69
C ALA A 131 3.44 3.21 -4.66
N LEU A 132 3.96 2.00 -4.36
CA LEU A 132 5.09 1.38 -5.05
C LEU A 132 4.97 1.41 -6.58
N MET A 133 3.79 1.02 -7.12
CA MET A 133 3.57 0.92 -8.55
C MET A 133 3.59 2.27 -9.27
N THR A 134 3.36 3.36 -8.56
CA THR A 134 3.39 4.71 -9.11
C THR A 134 4.70 5.42 -8.88
N GLU A 135 5.41 5.10 -7.77
CA GLU A 135 6.69 5.73 -7.45
C GLU A 135 7.88 5.01 -8.08
N ALA A 136 7.80 3.68 -8.25
CA ALA A 136 8.87 2.84 -8.79
C ALA A 136 8.32 1.79 -9.78
N PRO A 137 7.64 2.20 -10.87
CA PRO A 137 6.95 1.28 -11.79
C PRO A 137 7.88 0.25 -12.41
N ASP A 138 9.06 0.66 -12.85
CA ASP A 138 10.03 -0.24 -13.50
C ASP A 138 10.60 -1.26 -12.52
N GLU A 139 10.98 -0.84 -11.31
CA GLU A 139 11.48 -1.74 -10.28
C GLU A 139 10.42 -2.79 -9.90
N VAL A 140 9.16 -2.38 -9.77
CA VAL A 140 8.04 -3.27 -9.50
C VAL A 140 7.83 -4.25 -10.66
N LEU A 141 7.82 -3.75 -11.91
CA LEU A 141 7.67 -4.58 -13.10
C LEU A 141 8.77 -5.63 -13.22
N PHE A 142 10.03 -5.23 -13.03
CA PHE A 142 11.17 -6.16 -13.10
C PHE A 142 11.09 -7.20 -11.99
N ALA A 143 10.78 -6.81 -10.75
CA ALA A 143 10.65 -7.76 -9.65
C ALA A 143 9.54 -8.80 -9.89
N LEU A 144 8.39 -8.37 -10.44
CA LEU A 144 7.30 -9.27 -10.81
C LEU A 144 7.69 -10.22 -11.94
N ARG A 145 8.30 -9.70 -13.01
CA ARG A 145 8.77 -10.51 -14.13
C ARG A 145 9.78 -11.57 -13.69
N ASP A 146 10.78 -11.16 -12.92
CA ASP A 146 11.83 -12.07 -12.46
C ASP A 146 11.29 -13.14 -11.50
N PHE A 147 10.25 -12.81 -10.73
CA PHE A 147 9.59 -13.78 -9.85
C PHE A 147 8.73 -14.79 -10.63
N LEU A 148 8.07 -14.34 -11.69
CA LEU A 148 7.19 -15.20 -12.50
C LEU A 148 7.97 -16.08 -13.51
N SER A 149 9.23 -15.72 -13.78
CA SER A 149 10.10 -16.47 -14.69
C SER A 149 10.99 -17.49 -13.98
N ALA A 150 10.98 -17.52 -12.65
CA ALA A 150 11.77 -18.43 -11.82
C ALA A 150 10.99 -19.72 -11.53
#